data_1017fe149951693bb07f45330a594cf3
#
_entry.id   1017fe149951693bb07f45330a594cf3
#
_cell.length_a   1.000
_cell.length_b   1.000
_cell.length_c   1.000
_cell.angle_alpha   90.00
_cell.angle_beta   90.00
_cell.angle_gamma   90.00
#
_symmetry.space_group_name_H-M   'P 1'
#
loop_
_entity.id
_entity.type
_entity.pdbx_description
1 polymer ?
#
loop_
_entity_poly.entity_id
_entity_poly.type
_entity_poly.pdbx_seq_one_letter_code
_entity_poly.pdbx_strand_id
1 'polypeptide(L)'
;MIPGVPELPAIGVGSYAVPGWFIVAQRQAREGVLGPHDMEEATNDAVRVVVQDQIEAGFDVISDGEVRRQRFVYEMFQHMEGLTRVPATRRLGIAGYDQAPGFVAGERIAAPDGLGLGAELAFLKDIAGGRPVKMALPGPLTFAMRIDPGPRDAAAVLDEIVAILTAEIGALSAAGADIFQLDEPALPHPPLGLTHQEGAEAINRVLAAFDGYRAVHVCFGNNAGRPFADRRFGRLMDAMTALDADQLVLEFANREMAEVELLADLQDRFEIAAGVVDVKNFHLERPEDVARRLETVLRHVPMARLSATSDCGFSALPRYIARQKASVLVAGARLLRGE
;
A
#
# COMPACT_ATOMS: atom_id res chain seq x y z
N MET A 1 -0.38 -19.10 -4.61
CA MET A 1 -1.12 -18.87 -3.34
C MET A 1 -0.16 -18.44 -2.27
N ILE A 2 -0.57 -17.49 -1.43
CA ILE A 2 0.21 -17.07 -0.27
C ILE A 2 0.42 -18.31 0.63
N PRO A 3 1.68 -18.66 0.96
CA PRO A 3 1.94 -19.83 1.79
C PRO A 3 1.36 -19.70 3.21
N GLY A 4 0.76 -20.77 3.73
CA GLY A 4 0.31 -20.83 5.12
C GLY A 4 -1.01 -20.11 5.43
N VAL A 5 -1.77 -19.68 4.41
CA VAL A 5 -3.10 -19.08 4.59
C VAL A 5 -4.21 -19.97 4.03
N PRO A 6 -5.47 -19.86 4.52
CA PRO A 6 -6.62 -20.59 3.96
C PRO A 6 -6.98 -20.11 2.56
N GLU A 7 -7.85 -20.82 1.87
CA GLU A 7 -8.51 -20.30 0.67
C GLU A 7 -9.33 -19.04 1.01
N LEU A 8 -9.41 -18.10 0.08
CA LEU A 8 -10.08 -16.82 0.27
C LEU A 8 -9.60 -16.09 1.55
N PRO A 9 -8.27 -15.87 1.73
CA PRO A 9 -7.77 -15.21 2.93
C PRO A 9 -8.25 -13.76 2.98
N ALA A 10 -8.45 -13.26 4.22
CA ALA A 10 -8.70 -11.85 4.48
C ALA A 10 -7.38 -11.14 4.81
N ILE A 11 -7.01 -10.15 4.01
CA ILE A 11 -5.72 -9.45 4.11
C ILE A 11 -5.91 -7.93 4.09
N GLY A 12 -5.07 -7.19 4.81
CA GLY A 12 -5.02 -5.72 4.69
C GLY A 12 -4.27 -5.28 3.43
N VAL A 13 -4.56 -4.09 2.89
CA VAL A 13 -3.74 -3.49 1.82
C VAL A 13 -2.35 -3.16 2.34
N GLY A 14 -2.23 -2.40 3.43
CA GLY A 14 -0.96 -2.00 4.03
C GLY A 14 -1.21 -1.06 5.20
N SER A 15 -1.40 0.22 4.91
CA SER A 15 -1.55 1.25 5.94
C SER A 15 -2.79 1.05 6.82
N TYR A 16 -2.64 1.32 8.11
CA TYR A 16 -3.70 1.16 9.10
C TYR A 16 -3.89 2.43 9.93
N ALA A 17 -5.10 2.60 10.49
CA ALA A 17 -5.44 3.73 11.33
C ALA A 17 -4.71 3.66 12.68
N VAL A 18 -3.97 4.70 13.00
CA VAL A 18 -3.20 4.77 14.24
C VAL A 18 -4.04 5.19 15.45
N PRO A 19 -3.63 4.85 16.67
CA PRO A 19 -4.25 5.35 17.88
C PRO A 19 -4.21 6.89 17.98
N GLY A 20 -5.27 7.50 18.52
CA GLY A 20 -5.35 8.96 18.66
C GLY A 20 -4.23 9.56 19.52
N TRP A 21 -3.78 8.84 20.56
CA TRP A 21 -2.65 9.29 21.38
C TRP A 21 -1.34 9.37 20.59
N PHE A 22 -1.14 8.50 19.59
CA PHE A 22 0.04 8.55 18.73
C PHE A 22 0.06 9.81 17.87
N ILE A 23 -1.09 10.26 17.36
CA ILE A 23 -1.21 11.55 16.63
C ILE A 23 -0.83 12.70 17.54
N VAL A 24 -1.21 12.66 18.83
CA VAL A 24 -0.82 13.67 19.83
C VAL A 24 0.69 13.61 20.09
N ALA A 25 1.26 12.43 20.27
CA ALA A 25 2.70 12.24 20.47
C ALA A 25 3.52 12.82 19.29
N GLN A 26 3.13 12.50 18.06
CA GLN A 26 3.76 13.05 16.86
C GLN A 26 3.69 14.59 16.79
N ARG A 27 2.59 15.21 17.26
CA ARG A 27 2.48 16.66 17.35
C ARG A 27 3.44 17.19 18.40
N GLN A 28 3.48 16.61 19.60
CA GLN A 28 4.37 17.02 20.67
C GLN A 28 5.86 16.88 20.30
N ALA A 29 6.21 15.85 19.52
CA ALA A 29 7.57 15.72 18.99
C ALA A 29 7.92 16.86 18.02
N ARG A 30 7.00 17.25 17.13
CA ARG A 30 7.20 18.42 16.24
C ARG A 30 7.32 19.73 16.98
N GLU A 31 6.69 19.84 18.14
CA GLU A 31 6.77 21.00 19.07
C GLU A 31 8.00 20.94 19.98
N GLY A 32 8.81 19.88 19.91
CA GLY A 32 10.01 19.69 20.74
C GLY A 32 9.73 19.29 22.18
N VAL A 33 8.50 18.84 22.49
CA VAL A 33 8.11 18.40 23.85
C VAL A 33 8.56 16.95 24.09
N LEU A 34 8.45 16.07 23.09
CA LEU A 34 8.92 14.70 23.14
C LEU A 34 10.24 14.55 22.38
N GLY A 35 11.19 13.82 22.97
CA GLY A 35 12.47 13.51 22.38
C GLY A 35 12.41 12.28 21.44
N PRO A 36 13.55 11.96 20.78
CA PRO A 36 13.64 10.79 19.87
C PRO A 36 13.31 9.46 20.57
N HIS A 37 13.77 9.25 21.80
CA HIS A 37 13.49 8.02 22.56
C HIS A 37 12.00 7.87 22.90
N ASP A 38 11.36 8.98 23.34
CA ASP A 38 9.91 8.96 23.60
C ASP A 38 9.12 8.61 22.33
N MET A 39 9.56 9.14 21.19
CA MET A 39 8.91 8.86 19.90
C MET A 39 9.17 7.45 19.39
N GLU A 40 10.34 6.90 19.63
CA GLU A 40 10.64 5.50 19.30
C GLU A 40 9.73 4.55 20.12
N GLU A 41 9.62 4.76 21.44
CA GLU A 41 8.74 3.99 22.30
C GLU A 41 7.27 4.11 21.85
N ALA A 42 6.78 5.34 21.68
CA ALA A 42 5.42 5.59 21.22
C ALA A 42 5.14 4.96 19.85
N THR A 43 6.10 4.98 18.93
CA THR A 43 5.96 4.38 17.60
C THR A 43 5.89 2.85 17.72
N ASN A 44 6.78 2.24 18.51
CA ASN A 44 6.78 0.79 18.75
C ASN A 44 5.45 0.33 19.36
N ASP A 45 4.91 1.07 20.31
CA ASP A 45 3.62 0.77 20.92
C ASP A 45 2.47 0.95 19.93
N ALA A 46 2.51 1.97 19.08
CA ALA A 46 1.49 2.17 18.04
C ALA A 46 1.51 1.03 17.01
N VAL A 47 2.68 0.51 16.61
CA VAL A 47 2.81 -0.66 15.74
C VAL A 47 2.22 -1.90 16.42
N ARG A 48 2.54 -2.16 17.71
CA ARG A 48 1.95 -3.28 18.47
C ARG A 48 0.43 -3.21 18.48
N VAL A 49 -0.12 -2.03 18.73
CA VAL A 49 -1.58 -1.82 18.76
C VAL A 49 -2.20 -2.09 17.39
N VAL A 50 -1.60 -1.63 16.32
CA VAL A 50 -2.09 -1.85 14.95
C VAL A 50 -2.00 -3.32 14.54
N VAL A 51 -0.92 -3.99 14.88
CA VAL A 51 -0.76 -5.44 14.64
C VAL A 51 -1.80 -6.23 15.45
N GLN A 52 -2.00 -5.85 16.71
CA GLN A 52 -3.00 -6.51 17.55
C GLN A 52 -4.43 -6.34 17.01
N ASP A 53 -4.78 -5.15 16.49
CA ASP A 53 -6.08 -4.92 15.84
C ASP A 53 -6.31 -5.85 14.64
N GLN A 54 -5.28 -6.09 13.82
CA GLN A 54 -5.34 -7.01 12.69
C GLN A 54 -5.50 -8.46 13.15
N ILE A 55 -4.76 -8.87 14.20
CA ILE A 55 -4.85 -10.20 14.81
C ILE A 55 -6.25 -10.43 15.38
N GLU A 56 -6.79 -9.47 16.15
CA GLU A 56 -8.13 -9.55 16.74
C GLU A 56 -9.24 -9.57 15.69
N ALA A 57 -9.07 -8.83 14.58
CA ALA A 57 -9.98 -8.89 13.45
C ALA A 57 -9.94 -10.27 12.76
N GLY A 58 -8.82 -10.98 12.85
CA GLY A 58 -8.61 -12.30 12.26
C GLY A 58 -7.99 -12.24 10.86
N PHE A 59 -7.18 -11.24 10.55
CA PHE A 59 -6.44 -11.20 9.30
C PHE A 59 -5.48 -12.39 9.19
N ASP A 60 -5.43 -12.98 7.99
CA ASP A 60 -4.60 -14.14 7.68
C ASP A 60 -3.14 -13.74 7.38
N VAL A 61 -2.92 -12.48 6.98
CA VAL A 61 -1.59 -11.87 6.74
C VAL A 61 -1.53 -10.54 7.49
N ILE A 62 -0.42 -10.31 8.20
CA ILE A 62 -0.23 -9.14 9.06
C ILE A 62 0.75 -8.15 8.41
N SER A 63 0.45 -6.86 8.50
CA SER A 63 1.36 -5.77 8.15
C SER A 63 1.69 -4.90 9.37
N ASP A 64 2.75 -4.12 9.28
CA ASP A 64 3.11 -3.11 10.29
C ASP A 64 2.14 -1.91 10.33
N GLY A 65 1.16 -1.91 9.41
CA GLY A 65 0.20 -0.83 9.22
C GLY A 65 0.82 0.46 8.73
N GLU A 66 2.07 0.43 8.28
CA GLU A 66 2.85 1.59 7.84
C GLU A 66 2.89 2.71 8.90
N VAL A 67 2.86 2.32 10.17
CA VAL A 67 2.77 3.27 11.30
C VAL A 67 3.95 4.24 11.31
N ARG A 68 5.13 3.79 10.90
CA ARG A 68 6.35 4.59 10.81
C ARG A 68 6.36 5.51 9.60
N ARG A 69 5.49 5.25 8.59
CA ARG A 69 5.38 5.93 7.29
C ARG A 69 4.03 6.61 7.10
N GLN A 70 3.57 7.37 8.09
CA GLN A 70 2.22 7.96 8.16
C GLN A 70 1.87 8.88 6.98
N ARG A 71 2.86 9.44 6.31
CA ARG A 71 2.66 10.29 5.13
C ARG A 71 3.02 9.58 3.83
N PHE A 72 2.92 8.24 3.81
CA PHE A 72 3.17 7.43 2.63
C PHE A 72 4.56 7.72 2.04
N VAL A 73 4.66 8.01 0.73
CA VAL A 73 5.93 8.27 0.06
C VAL A 73 6.75 9.42 0.66
N TYR A 74 6.10 10.38 1.34
CA TYR A 74 6.81 11.55 1.87
C TYR A 74 7.76 11.26 3.03
N GLU A 75 7.49 10.23 3.81
CA GLU A 75 8.41 9.80 4.86
C GLU A 75 9.65 9.14 4.26
N MET A 76 9.52 8.46 3.15
CA MET A 76 10.63 7.80 2.47
C MET A 76 11.67 8.80 1.93
N PHE A 77 11.24 9.98 1.48
CA PHE A 77 12.16 11.02 1.00
C PHE A 77 13.13 11.55 2.06
N GLN A 78 12.88 11.30 3.35
CA GLN A 78 13.81 11.69 4.43
C GLN A 78 15.07 10.83 4.43
N HIS A 79 15.02 9.63 3.83
CA HIS A 79 16.14 8.72 3.68
C HIS A 79 16.92 8.93 2.38
N MET A 80 16.48 9.87 1.54
CA MET A 80 17.08 10.14 0.24
C MET A 80 17.89 11.43 0.24
N GLU A 81 19.06 11.36 -0.36
CA GLU A 81 19.93 12.49 -0.67
C GLU A 81 19.72 12.96 -2.12
N GLY A 82 20.22 14.16 -2.44
CA GLY A 82 20.15 14.70 -3.79
C GLY A 82 18.80 15.25 -4.19
N LEU A 83 17.93 15.54 -3.23
CA LEU A 83 16.60 16.10 -3.46
C LEU A 83 16.44 17.45 -2.74
N THR A 84 15.99 18.47 -3.45
CA THR A 84 15.61 19.76 -2.87
C THR A 84 14.11 19.82 -2.71
N ARG A 85 13.63 19.94 -1.46
CA ARG A 85 12.19 20.01 -1.16
C ARG A 85 11.60 21.32 -1.62
N VAL A 86 10.50 21.27 -2.38
CA VAL A 86 9.70 22.42 -2.82
C VAL A 86 8.42 22.48 -1.98
N PRO A 87 8.17 23.57 -1.26
CA PRO A 87 6.95 23.71 -0.47
C PRO A 87 5.70 23.67 -1.35
N ALA A 88 4.61 23.16 -0.79
CA ALA A 88 3.29 23.24 -1.43
C ALA A 88 2.87 24.72 -1.60
N THR A 89 2.43 25.10 -2.79
CA THR A 89 1.98 26.46 -3.11
C THR A 89 0.54 26.72 -2.67
N ARG A 90 -0.29 25.67 -2.63
CA ARG A 90 -1.67 25.75 -2.17
C ARG A 90 -1.85 25.04 -0.83
N ARG A 91 -2.21 25.81 0.20
CA ARG A 91 -2.53 25.31 1.54
C ARG A 91 -3.85 25.91 2.01
N LEU A 92 -4.84 25.07 2.23
CA LEU A 92 -6.15 25.42 2.76
C LEU A 92 -6.29 25.04 4.24
N GLY A 93 -5.33 24.25 4.78
CA GLY A 93 -5.40 23.68 6.12
C GLY A 93 -6.41 22.55 6.26
N ILE A 94 -6.85 21.99 5.15
CA ILE A 94 -7.83 20.91 5.10
C ILE A 94 -7.15 19.66 4.55
N ALA A 95 -7.12 18.61 5.36
CA ALA A 95 -6.53 17.32 4.98
C ALA A 95 -7.11 16.82 3.65
N GLY A 96 -6.23 16.36 2.74
CA GLY A 96 -6.60 15.89 1.41
C GLY A 96 -6.95 17.00 0.40
N TYR A 97 -6.99 18.26 0.79
CA TYR A 97 -7.17 19.40 -0.11
C TYR A 97 -5.89 20.21 -0.30
N ASP A 98 -5.00 20.15 0.66
CA ASP A 98 -3.70 20.79 0.55
C ASP A 98 -2.86 20.09 -0.52
N GLN A 99 -2.14 20.89 -1.28
CA GLN A 99 -1.15 20.36 -2.20
C GLN A 99 -0.01 19.75 -1.39
N ALA A 100 0.40 18.56 -1.76
CA ALA A 100 1.58 17.93 -1.19
C ALA A 100 2.87 18.65 -1.64
N PRO A 101 3.96 18.64 -0.86
CA PRO A 101 5.25 19.15 -1.28
C PRO A 101 5.76 18.32 -2.48
N GLY A 102 6.58 18.95 -3.31
CA GLY A 102 7.36 18.30 -4.35
C GLY A 102 8.85 18.31 -4.00
N PHE A 103 9.64 17.76 -4.91
CA PHE A 103 11.10 17.75 -4.84
C PHE A 103 11.67 18.10 -6.21
N VAL A 104 12.84 18.71 -6.24
CA VAL A 104 13.62 18.89 -7.46
C VAL A 104 14.87 18.01 -7.34
N ALA A 105 15.16 17.26 -8.41
CA ALA A 105 16.34 16.42 -8.47
C ALA A 105 17.62 17.25 -8.55
N GLY A 106 18.58 16.96 -7.68
CA GLY A 106 19.96 17.44 -7.75
C GLY A 106 20.80 16.62 -8.73
N GLU A 107 22.13 16.63 -8.59
CA GLU A 107 23.02 15.90 -9.51
C GLU A 107 22.80 14.37 -9.48
N ARG A 108 22.54 13.81 -8.32
CA ARG A 108 22.31 12.39 -8.11
C ARG A 108 21.37 12.17 -6.93
N ILE A 109 20.40 11.26 -7.08
CA ILE A 109 19.52 10.80 -6.01
C ILE A 109 20.10 9.47 -5.45
N ALA A 110 20.21 9.36 -4.15
CA ALA A 110 20.71 8.16 -3.47
C ALA A 110 20.03 7.95 -2.11
N ALA A 111 20.06 6.74 -1.60
CA ALA A 111 19.69 6.39 -0.24
C ALA A 111 20.80 5.51 0.35
N PRO A 112 21.92 6.12 0.81
CA PRO A 112 23.12 5.37 1.20
C PRO A 112 22.88 4.40 2.37
N ASP A 113 21.97 4.74 3.27
CA ASP A 113 21.60 3.94 4.44
C ASP A 113 20.32 3.10 4.23
N GLY A 114 19.82 3.02 2.99
CA GLY A 114 18.54 2.39 2.64
C GLY A 114 17.34 3.21 3.07
N LEU A 115 16.14 2.61 2.99
CA LEU A 115 14.88 3.27 3.35
C LEU A 115 14.39 2.88 4.75
N GLY A 116 15.09 1.97 5.44
CA GLY A 116 14.83 1.60 6.83
C GLY A 116 13.85 0.44 7.02
N LEU A 117 13.36 -0.18 5.95
CA LEU A 117 12.34 -1.24 6.02
C LEU A 117 12.84 -2.53 6.69
N GLY A 118 14.14 -2.80 6.68
CA GLY A 118 14.69 -4.00 7.32
C GLY A 118 14.45 -4.05 8.83
N ALA A 119 14.60 -2.91 9.53
CA ALA A 119 14.31 -2.81 10.96
C ALA A 119 12.78 -2.93 11.24
N GLU A 120 11.95 -2.35 10.37
CA GLU A 120 10.48 -2.46 10.47
C GLU A 120 10.03 -3.91 10.30
N LEU A 121 10.60 -4.64 9.31
CA LEU A 121 10.32 -6.07 9.10
C LEU A 121 10.73 -6.91 10.32
N ALA A 122 11.93 -6.69 10.86
CA ALA A 122 12.39 -7.44 12.03
C ALA A 122 11.44 -7.26 13.22
N PHE A 123 11.03 -6.03 13.49
CA PHE A 123 10.06 -5.72 14.55
C PHE A 123 8.70 -6.35 14.29
N LEU A 124 8.20 -6.29 13.05
CA LEU A 124 6.93 -6.89 12.67
C LEU A 124 6.93 -8.41 12.87
N LYS A 125 7.99 -9.10 12.45
CA LYS A 125 8.12 -10.57 12.62
C LYS A 125 8.09 -11.00 14.08
N ASP A 126 8.71 -10.21 14.97
CA ASP A 126 8.71 -10.47 16.42
C ASP A 126 7.30 -10.43 17.02
N ILE A 127 6.43 -9.55 16.54
CA ILE A 127 5.09 -9.32 17.13
C ILE A 127 3.93 -9.92 16.32
N ALA A 128 4.16 -10.47 15.13
CA ALA A 128 3.10 -11.02 14.25
C ALA A 128 2.52 -12.36 14.75
N GLY A 129 3.08 -12.96 15.81
CA GLY A 129 2.56 -14.21 16.38
C GLY A 129 2.67 -15.40 15.42
N GLY A 130 3.72 -15.47 14.60
CA GLY A 130 3.97 -16.56 13.67
C GLY A 130 3.09 -16.55 12.40
N ARG A 131 2.32 -15.48 12.16
CA ARG A 131 1.55 -15.30 10.92
C ARG A 131 2.44 -14.81 9.80
N PRO A 132 2.09 -15.12 8.53
CA PRO A 132 2.75 -14.51 7.39
C PRO A 132 2.71 -12.98 7.48
N VAL A 133 3.82 -12.34 7.11
CA VAL A 133 3.95 -10.88 7.17
C VAL A 133 4.08 -10.29 5.78
N LYS A 134 3.42 -9.15 5.59
CA LYS A 134 3.48 -8.36 4.36
C LYS A 134 4.15 -7.01 4.63
N MET A 135 5.16 -6.70 3.81
CA MET A 135 5.75 -5.37 3.72
C MET A 135 5.24 -4.66 2.47
N ALA A 136 4.83 -3.41 2.60
CA ALA A 136 4.39 -2.58 1.48
C ALA A 136 5.31 -1.37 1.32
N LEU A 137 5.54 -0.94 0.08
CA LEU A 137 6.35 0.22 -0.26
C LEU A 137 5.74 0.92 -1.47
N PRO A 138 5.73 2.28 -1.51
CA PRO A 138 5.37 2.99 -2.73
C PRO A 138 6.24 2.58 -3.91
N GLY A 139 5.64 2.44 -5.09
CA GLY A 139 6.34 2.04 -6.29
C GLY A 139 7.11 3.18 -6.97
N PRO A 140 7.94 2.87 -7.98
CA PRO A 140 8.85 3.82 -8.62
C PRO A 140 8.11 5.00 -9.26
N LEU A 141 6.93 4.78 -9.84
CA LEU A 141 6.15 5.86 -10.44
C LEU A 141 5.59 6.81 -9.36
N THR A 142 5.20 6.25 -8.21
CA THR A 142 4.69 7.03 -7.07
C THR A 142 5.77 7.92 -6.46
N PHE A 143 7.03 7.48 -6.41
CA PHE A 143 8.16 8.34 -6.08
C PHE A 143 8.39 9.40 -7.17
N ALA A 144 8.51 8.99 -8.42
CA ALA A 144 8.78 9.87 -9.54
C ALA A 144 7.72 10.96 -9.72
N MET A 145 6.45 10.69 -9.40
CA MET A 145 5.36 11.68 -9.46
C MET A 145 5.60 12.92 -8.58
N ARG A 146 6.51 12.83 -7.59
CA ARG A 146 6.81 13.92 -6.64
C ARG A 146 8.12 14.62 -6.93
N ILE A 147 8.85 14.18 -7.96
CA ILE A 147 10.18 14.68 -8.31
C ILE A 147 10.10 15.39 -9.66
N ASP A 148 10.45 16.66 -9.67
CA ASP A 148 10.76 17.40 -10.89
C ASP A 148 12.22 17.08 -11.28
N PRO A 149 12.46 16.49 -12.45
CA PRO A 149 13.81 16.20 -12.89
C PRO A 149 14.65 17.45 -13.15
N GLY A 150 14.02 18.64 -13.27
CA GLY A 150 14.71 19.88 -13.63
C GLY A 150 15.37 19.78 -15.00
N PRO A 151 16.68 20.10 -15.10
CA PRO A 151 17.41 20.00 -16.36
C PRO A 151 17.92 18.58 -16.68
N ARG A 152 17.69 17.62 -15.78
CA ARG A 152 18.15 16.25 -15.94
C ARG A 152 17.24 15.44 -16.86
N ASP A 153 17.81 14.39 -17.43
CA ASP A 153 17.01 13.39 -18.12
C ASP A 153 16.06 12.68 -17.14
N ALA A 154 14.77 12.68 -17.47
CA ALA A 154 13.72 12.07 -16.68
C ALA A 154 13.92 10.54 -16.51
N ALA A 155 14.43 9.87 -17.56
CA ALA A 155 14.73 8.44 -17.50
C ALA A 155 15.86 8.15 -16.51
N ALA A 156 16.90 8.97 -16.48
CA ALA A 156 17.99 8.82 -15.52
C ALA A 156 17.54 9.03 -14.07
N VAL A 157 16.60 9.97 -13.83
CA VAL A 157 15.99 10.17 -12.50
C VAL A 157 15.17 8.95 -12.10
N LEU A 158 14.38 8.40 -13.00
CA LEU A 158 13.61 7.16 -12.73
C LEU A 158 14.54 5.98 -12.45
N ASP A 159 15.64 5.84 -13.19
CA ASP A 159 16.62 4.77 -12.99
C ASP A 159 17.27 4.82 -11.60
N GLU A 160 17.57 6.00 -11.08
CA GLU A 160 18.08 6.18 -9.72
C GLU A 160 17.05 5.76 -8.67
N ILE A 161 15.78 6.12 -8.86
CA ILE A 161 14.67 5.69 -7.97
C ILE A 161 14.53 4.16 -8.00
N VAL A 162 14.49 3.57 -9.19
CA VAL A 162 14.43 2.11 -9.37
C VAL A 162 15.60 1.44 -8.67
N ALA A 163 16.82 1.95 -8.80
CA ALA A 163 18.00 1.38 -8.15
C ALA A 163 17.90 1.42 -6.61
N ILE A 164 17.41 2.52 -6.04
CA ILE A 164 17.18 2.65 -4.58
C ILE A 164 16.16 1.61 -4.11
N LEU A 165 15.02 1.52 -4.80
CA LEU A 165 13.96 0.58 -4.44
C LEU A 165 14.43 -0.87 -4.59
N THR A 166 15.14 -1.19 -5.67
CA THR A 166 15.72 -2.53 -5.91
C THR A 166 16.66 -2.95 -4.78
N ALA A 167 17.52 -2.04 -4.31
CA ALA A 167 18.42 -2.32 -3.20
C ALA A 167 17.66 -2.60 -1.88
N GLU A 168 16.67 -1.78 -1.55
CA GLU A 168 15.85 -1.96 -0.35
C GLU A 168 15.07 -3.27 -0.38
N ILE A 169 14.46 -3.59 -1.51
CA ILE A 169 13.66 -4.81 -1.69
C ILE A 169 14.53 -6.06 -1.67
N GLY A 170 15.73 -6.01 -2.25
CA GLY A 170 16.71 -7.09 -2.14
C GLY A 170 17.12 -7.35 -0.69
N ALA A 171 17.27 -6.29 0.11
CA ALA A 171 17.53 -6.42 1.54
C ALA A 171 16.36 -7.04 2.31
N LEU A 172 15.11 -6.66 1.98
CA LEU A 172 13.91 -7.26 2.56
C LEU A 172 13.76 -8.74 2.19
N SER A 173 14.05 -9.11 0.93
CA SER A 173 14.08 -10.49 0.48
C SER A 173 15.08 -11.31 1.28
N ALA A 174 16.32 -10.82 1.42
CA ALA A 174 17.37 -11.46 2.20
C ALA A 174 17.01 -11.58 3.70
N ALA A 175 16.24 -10.63 4.25
CA ALA A 175 15.73 -10.66 5.62
C ALA A 175 14.54 -11.60 5.81
N GLY A 176 14.08 -12.24 4.74
CA GLY A 176 13.01 -13.24 4.76
C GLY A 176 11.61 -12.65 4.96
N ALA A 177 11.28 -11.57 4.29
CA ALA A 177 9.89 -11.13 4.15
C ALA A 177 9.09 -12.19 3.39
N ASP A 178 7.85 -12.49 3.83
CA ASP A 178 7.03 -13.51 3.18
C ASP A 178 6.36 -12.95 1.93
N ILE A 179 5.83 -11.72 2.03
CA ILE A 179 5.08 -11.04 0.98
C ILE A 179 5.64 -9.62 0.86
N PHE A 180 5.89 -9.21 -0.37
CA PHE A 180 6.21 -7.83 -0.69
C PHE A 180 5.14 -7.24 -1.61
N GLN A 181 4.69 -6.02 -1.32
CA GLN A 181 3.70 -5.29 -2.11
C GLN A 181 4.27 -3.95 -2.58
N LEU A 182 4.20 -3.68 -3.88
CA LEU A 182 4.37 -2.33 -4.41
C LEU A 182 3.02 -1.62 -4.49
N ASP A 183 2.93 -0.44 -3.86
CA ASP A 183 1.77 0.44 -3.98
C ASP A 183 1.99 1.41 -5.12
N GLU A 184 1.25 1.22 -6.23
CA GLU A 184 1.45 2.01 -7.43
C GLU A 184 0.18 2.76 -7.88
N PRO A 185 -0.34 3.69 -7.07
CA PRO A 185 -1.46 4.55 -7.46
C PRO A 185 -1.12 5.50 -8.61
N ALA A 186 0.15 5.64 -9.00
CA ALA A 186 0.57 6.46 -10.12
C ALA A 186 0.49 5.74 -11.47
N LEU A 187 0.33 4.41 -11.52
CA LEU A 187 0.20 3.66 -12.77
C LEU A 187 -0.96 4.14 -13.66
N PRO A 188 -2.15 4.52 -13.12
CA PRO A 188 -3.23 5.07 -13.93
C PRO A 188 -2.92 6.40 -14.62
N HIS A 189 -1.92 7.13 -14.14
CA HIS A 189 -1.44 8.38 -14.72
C HIS A 189 0.07 8.52 -14.52
N PRO A 190 0.87 7.78 -15.31
CA PRO A 190 2.31 7.71 -15.12
C PRO A 190 2.97 9.09 -15.23
N PRO A 191 3.91 9.40 -14.33
CA PRO A 191 4.65 10.66 -14.35
C PRO A 191 5.72 10.67 -15.46
N LEU A 192 6.40 11.80 -15.61
CA LEU A 192 7.58 11.96 -16.49
C LEU A 192 7.30 11.72 -17.98
N GLY A 193 6.02 11.74 -18.39
CA GLY A 193 5.63 11.47 -19.79
C GLY A 193 5.66 9.99 -20.17
N LEU A 194 5.78 9.08 -19.21
CA LEU A 194 5.78 7.64 -19.44
C LEU A 194 4.42 7.15 -19.94
N THR A 195 4.45 6.15 -20.79
CA THR A 195 3.29 5.31 -21.11
C THR A 195 2.99 4.35 -19.95
N HIS A 196 1.78 3.76 -19.92
CA HIS A 196 1.43 2.73 -18.95
C HIS A 196 2.38 1.51 -19.05
N GLN A 197 2.82 1.16 -20.28
CA GLN A 197 3.73 0.05 -20.52
C GLN A 197 5.13 0.31 -19.93
N GLU A 198 5.71 1.47 -20.18
CA GLU A 198 6.99 1.88 -19.59
C GLU A 198 6.90 1.96 -18.06
N GLY A 199 5.75 2.36 -17.53
CA GLY A 199 5.45 2.30 -16.10
C GLY A 199 5.49 0.88 -15.57
N ALA A 200 4.85 -0.09 -16.25
CA ALA A 200 4.88 -1.49 -15.86
C ALA A 200 6.30 -2.08 -15.91
N GLU A 201 7.10 -1.70 -16.90
CA GLU A 201 8.51 -2.10 -17.01
C GLU A 201 9.35 -1.59 -15.82
N ALA A 202 9.15 -0.34 -15.40
CA ALA A 202 9.83 0.22 -14.22
C ALA A 202 9.44 -0.52 -12.93
N ILE A 203 8.15 -0.87 -12.77
CA ILE A 203 7.64 -1.68 -11.66
C ILE A 203 8.30 -3.08 -11.67
N ASN A 204 8.35 -3.74 -12.82
CA ASN A 204 8.93 -5.08 -12.96
C ASN A 204 10.40 -5.13 -12.59
N ARG A 205 11.17 -4.08 -12.95
CA ARG A 205 12.59 -3.97 -12.57
C ARG A 205 12.78 -3.97 -11.05
N VAL A 206 11.86 -3.36 -10.32
CA VAL A 206 11.87 -3.32 -8.85
C VAL A 206 11.43 -4.67 -8.28
N LEU A 207 10.35 -5.27 -8.80
CA LEU A 207 9.83 -6.56 -8.36
C LEU A 207 10.84 -7.70 -8.54
N ALA A 208 11.69 -7.64 -9.55
CA ALA A 208 12.72 -8.63 -9.83
C ALA A 208 13.76 -8.81 -8.69
N ALA A 209 13.83 -7.87 -7.75
CA ALA A 209 14.73 -7.97 -6.60
C ALA A 209 14.14 -8.78 -5.42
N PHE A 210 12.90 -9.27 -5.52
CA PHE A 210 12.24 -10.02 -4.46
C PHE A 210 11.99 -11.47 -4.88
N ASP A 211 12.54 -12.41 -4.11
CA ASP A 211 12.43 -13.86 -4.40
C ASP A 211 11.15 -14.51 -3.82
N GLY A 212 10.37 -13.76 -3.01
CA GLY A 212 9.15 -14.24 -2.38
C GLY A 212 7.88 -13.93 -3.18
N TYR A 213 6.74 -13.90 -2.49
CA TYR A 213 5.44 -13.59 -3.07
C TYR A 213 5.27 -12.08 -3.33
N ARG A 214 5.07 -11.71 -4.59
CA ARG A 214 5.04 -10.32 -5.08
C ARG A 214 3.62 -9.86 -5.35
N ALA A 215 3.21 -8.76 -4.72
CA ALA A 215 1.93 -8.12 -4.97
C ALA A 215 2.12 -6.72 -5.55
N VAL A 216 1.19 -6.30 -6.41
CA VAL A 216 1.09 -4.91 -6.87
C VAL A 216 -0.30 -4.38 -6.55
N HIS A 217 -0.35 -3.31 -5.77
CA HIS A 217 -1.59 -2.60 -5.49
C HIS A 217 -1.77 -1.45 -6.48
N VAL A 218 -2.80 -1.58 -7.30
CA VAL A 218 -3.21 -0.54 -8.26
C VAL A 218 -4.55 0.02 -7.81
N CYS A 219 -4.54 1.28 -7.41
CA CYS A 219 -5.74 2.04 -7.08
C CYS A 219 -5.73 3.41 -7.78
N PHE A 220 -6.81 4.17 -7.60
CA PHE A 220 -6.93 5.49 -8.19
C PHE A 220 -6.70 6.62 -7.17
N GLY A 221 -6.02 6.28 -6.06
CA GLY A 221 -5.71 7.18 -4.96
C GLY A 221 -6.78 7.21 -3.86
N ASN A 222 -6.33 7.47 -2.64
CA ASN A 222 -7.20 7.67 -1.48
C ASN A 222 -6.83 8.98 -0.76
N ASN A 223 -7.03 10.08 -1.45
CA ASN A 223 -6.73 11.40 -0.92
C ASN A 223 -7.95 11.94 -0.15
N ALA A 224 -8.10 11.53 1.10
CA ALA A 224 -9.29 11.79 1.94
C ALA A 224 -10.60 11.39 1.22
N GLY A 225 -10.65 10.18 0.71
CA GLY A 225 -11.81 9.63 0.00
C GLY A 225 -11.93 10.04 -1.47
N ARG A 226 -10.95 10.77 -2.03
CA ARG A 226 -11.00 11.22 -3.42
C ARG A 226 -9.92 10.56 -4.28
N PRO A 227 -10.29 10.08 -5.49
CA PRO A 227 -9.32 9.64 -6.48
C PRO A 227 -8.56 10.85 -7.05
N PHE A 228 -7.37 10.63 -7.58
CA PHE A 228 -6.65 11.61 -8.37
C PHE A 228 -6.50 11.22 -9.85
N ALA A 229 -6.95 10.03 -10.22
CA ALA A 229 -6.97 9.54 -11.59
C ALA A 229 -8.38 9.11 -12.04
N ASP A 230 -8.58 8.95 -13.33
CA ASP A 230 -9.81 8.37 -13.91
C ASP A 230 -9.91 6.90 -13.49
N ARG A 231 -11.02 6.53 -12.83
CA ARG A 231 -11.21 5.21 -12.21
C ARG A 231 -11.66 4.15 -13.22
N ARG A 232 -10.77 3.78 -14.16
CA ARG A 232 -11.04 2.78 -15.20
C ARG A 232 -9.89 1.81 -15.36
N PHE A 233 -10.08 0.57 -14.89
CA PHE A 233 -9.12 -0.51 -15.09
C PHE A 233 -8.99 -0.93 -16.56
N GLY A 234 -10.06 -0.84 -17.34
CA GLY A 234 -10.04 -1.20 -18.76
C GLY A 234 -8.94 -0.49 -19.57
N ARG A 235 -8.51 0.72 -19.15
CA ARG A 235 -7.39 1.44 -19.77
C ARG A 235 -6.01 0.92 -19.35
N LEU A 236 -5.94 0.16 -18.30
CA LEU A 236 -4.70 -0.34 -17.69
C LEU A 236 -4.46 -1.82 -17.98
N MET A 237 -5.38 -2.51 -18.67
CA MET A 237 -5.34 -3.97 -18.84
C MET A 237 -4.01 -4.44 -19.44
N ASP A 238 -3.52 -3.78 -20.49
CA ASP A 238 -2.25 -4.15 -21.12
C ASP A 238 -1.08 -4.00 -20.15
N ALA A 239 -1.03 -2.88 -19.42
CA ALA A 239 0.02 -2.63 -18.43
C ALA A 239 -0.08 -3.58 -17.23
N MET A 240 -1.29 -3.83 -16.69
CA MET A 240 -1.49 -4.78 -15.60
C MET A 240 -1.10 -6.19 -16.02
N THR A 241 -1.47 -6.61 -17.23
CA THR A 241 -1.09 -7.93 -17.77
C THR A 241 0.42 -8.07 -17.97
N ALA A 242 1.13 -6.95 -18.19
CA ALA A 242 2.59 -6.95 -18.34
C ALA A 242 3.35 -6.98 -17.00
N LEU A 243 2.69 -6.82 -15.86
CA LEU A 243 3.33 -6.88 -14.55
C LEU A 243 3.87 -8.29 -14.24
N ASP A 244 5.05 -8.35 -13.63
CA ASP A 244 5.67 -9.61 -13.18
C ASP A 244 5.43 -9.82 -11.67
N ALA A 245 4.15 -9.95 -11.32
CA ALA A 245 3.66 -10.13 -9.96
C ALA A 245 2.91 -11.45 -9.81
N ASP A 246 2.77 -11.92 -8.58
CA ASP A 246 1.95 -13.06 -8.22
C ASP A 246 0.50 -12.65 -7.94
N GLN A 247 0.29 -11.43 -7.41
CA GLN A 247 -1.03 -10.93 -7.03
C GLN A 247 -1.25 -9.47 -7.48
N LEU A 248 -2.48 -9.19 -7.94
CA LEU A 248 -2.97 -7.82 -8.10
C LEU A 248 -3.95 -7.49 -6.98
N VAL A 249 -3.75 -6.34 -6.33
CA VAL A 249 -4.61 -5.80 -5.28
C VAL A 249 -5.39 -4.62 -5.87
N LEU A 250 -6.72 -4.77 -6.03
CA LEU A 250 -7.55 -3.87 -6.84
C LEU A 250 -8.79 -3.38 -6.07
N GLU A 251 -9.17 -2.10 -6.24
CA GLU A 251 -10.33 -1.50 -5.57
C GLU A 251 -11.64 -1.71 -6.35
N PHE A 252 -12.71 -2.12 -5.69
CA PHE A 252 -14.03 -2.33 -6.29
C PHE A 252 -15.19 -1.78 -5.46
N ALA A 253 -15.14 -1.85 -4.12
CA ALA A 253 -16.28 -1.52 -3.27
C ALA A 253 -16.74 -0.07 -3.43
N ASN A 254 -15.83 0.90 -3.45
CA ASN A 254 -16.18 2.32 -3.65
C ASN A 254 -16.58 2.67 -5.09
N ARG A 255 -16.55 1.69 -5.98
CA ARG A 255 -16.94 1.79 -7.40
C ARG A 255 -18.18 0.96 -7.72
N GLU A 256 -18.91 0.51 -6.70
CA GLU A 256 -20.10 -0.34 -6.84
C GLU A 256 -19.82 -1.61 -7.68
N MET A 257 -18.64 -2.18 -7.52
CA MET A 257 -18.14 -3.36 -8.24
C MET A 257 -18.00 -3.16 -9.77
N ALA A 258 -17.90 -1.90 -10.24
CA ALA A 258 -17.72 -1.61 -11.67
C ALA A 258 -16.43 -2.26 -12.22
N GLU A 259 -16.50 -2.79 -13.44
CA GLU A 259 -15.43 -3.45 -14.19
C GLU A 259 -14.91 -4.77 -13.52
N VAL A 260 -15.69 -5.35 -12.59
CA VAL A 260 -15.29 -6.63 -11.94
C VAL A 260 -15.17 -7.77 -12.96
N GLU A 261 -15.87 -7.71 -14.08
CA GLU A 261 -15.80 -8.67 -15.19
C GLU A 261 -14.42 -8.75 -15.84
N LEU A 262 -13.62 -7.68 -15.78
CA LEU A 262 -12.24 -7.67 -16.31
C LEU A 262 -11.30 -8.63 -15.55
N LEU A 263 -11.69 -9.06 -14.35
CA LEU A 263 -10.92 -10.04 -13.58
C LEU A 263 -10.84 -11.40 -14.27
N ALA A 264 -11.79 -11.73 -15.15
CA ALA A 264 -11.77 -12.95 -15.94
C ALA A 264 -10.53 -13.03 -16.86
N ASP A 265 -10.04 -11.88 -17.35
CA ASP A 265 -8.86 -11.81 -18.21
C ASP A 265 -7.54 -11.80 -17.41
N LEU A 266 -7.59 -11.52 -16.11
CA LEU A 266 -6.40 -11.41 -15.24
C LEU A 266 -6.15 -12.68 -14.40
N GLN A 267 -7.21 -13.41 -14.05
CA GLN A 267 -7.18 -14.49 -13.09
C GLN A 267 -6.33 -15.71 -13.51
N ASP A 268 -6.08 -15.89 -14.80
CA ASP A 268 -5.22 -17.00 -15.28
C ASP A 268 -3.73 -16.73 -14.97
N ARG A 269 -3.35 -15.46 -14.92
CA ARG A 269 -1.98 -15.02 -14.65
C ARG A 269 -1.76 -14.67 -13.17
N PHE A 270 -2.70 -13.96 -12.54
CA PHE A 270 -2.56 -13.40 -11.20
C PHE A 270 -3.51 -14.04 -10.20
N GLU A 271 -3.12 -14.10 -8.95
CA GLU A 271 -4.07 -14.09 -7.85
C GLU A 271 -4.65 -12.68 -7.69
N ILE A 272 -5.89 -12.60 -7.24
CA ILE A 272 -6.60 -11.33 -7.10
C ILE A 272 -6.90 -11.07 -5.63
N ALA A 273 -6.45 -9.94 -5.10
CA ALA A 273 -6.95 -9.40 -3.85
C ALA A 273 -8.01 -8.32 -4.19
N ALA A 274 -9.27 -8.69 -4.03
CA ALA A 274 -10.39 -7.81 -4.37
C ALA A 274 -10.78 -6.91 -3.20
N GLY A 275 -10.76 -5.59 -3.41
CA GLY A 275 -11.26 -4.58 -2.49
C GLY A 275 -12.77 -4.63 -2.40
N VAL A 276 -13.30 -5.21 -1.32
CA VAL A 276 -14.73 -5.40 -1.08
C VAL A 276 -15.25 -4.62 0.13
N VAL A 277 -14.39 -3.87 0.78
CA VAL A 277 -14.72 -2.93 1.86
C VAL A 277 -14.28 -1.53 1.46
N ASP A 278 -15.21 -0.58 1.45
CA ASP A 278 -14.93 0.81 1.10
C ASP A 278 -14.30 1.56 2.28
N VAL A 279 -13.07 2.03 2.11
CA VAL A 279 -12.34 2.81 3.11
C VAL A 279 -12.41 4.32 2.88
N LYS A 280 -13.15 4.76 1.87
CA LYS A 280 -13.29 6.18 1.50
C LYS A 280 -14.51 6.85 2.15
N ASN A 281 -15.22 6.11 3.01
CA ASN A 281 -16.32 6.63 3.83
C ASN A 281 -16.39 5.92 5.19
N PHE A 282 -17.24 6.42 6.10
CA PHE A 282 -17.40 5.89 7.46
C PHE A 282 -18.58 4.93 7.60
N HIS A 283 -19.29 4.63 6.51
CA HIS A 283 -20.34 3.62 6.53
C HIS A 283 -19.75 2.26 6.89
N LEU A 284 -20.42 1.56 7.80
CA LEU A 284 -20.02 0.21 8.20
C LEU A 284 -20.87 -0.79 7.41
N GLU A 285 -20.19 -1.55 6.57
CA GLU A 285 -20.78 -2.70 5.88
C GLU A 285 -21.17 -3.77 6.89
N ARG A 286 -22.10 -4.64 6.52
CA ARG A 286 -22.36 -5.88 7.23
C ARG A 286 -21.56 -7.02 6.60
N PRO A 287 -21.28 -8.12 7.33
CA PRO A 287 -20.62 -9.30 6.77
C PRO A 287 -21.28 -9.82 5.49
N GLU A 288 -22.62 -9.78 5.44
CA GLU A 288 -23.40 -10.24 4.27
C GLU A 288 -23.22 -9.30 3.05
N ASP A 289 -22.94 -8.02 3.26
CA ASP A 289 -22.65 -7.08 2.17
C ASP A 289 -21.28 -7.39 1.55
N VAL A 290 -20.29 -7.72 2.39
CA VAL A 290 -18.96 -8.16 1.96
C VAL A 290 -19.03 -9.51 1.23
N ALA A 291 -19.74 -10.49 1.81
CA ALA A 291 -19.95 -11.79 1.19
C ALA A 291 -20.58 -11.67 -0.21
N ARG A 292 -21.63 -10.85 -0.36
CA ARG A 292 -22.29 -10.61 -1.65
C ARG A 292 -21.36 -9.98 -2.69
N ARG A 293 -20.47 -9.05 -2.28
CA ARG A 293 -19.44 -8.49 -3.17
C ARG A 293 -18.43 -9.54 -3.59
N LEU A 294 -17.97 -10.39 -2.66
CA LEU A 294 -17.10 -11.52 -2.97
C LEU A 294 -17.76 -12.54 -3.90
N GLU A 295 -19.05 -12.85 -3.71
CA GLU A 295 -19.83 -13.70 -4.64
C GLU A 295 -19.84 -13.12 -6.05
N THR A 296 -19.88 -11.79 -6.19
CA THR A 296 -19.79 -11.14 -7.50
C THR A 296 -18.40 -11.36 -8.12
N VAL A 297 -17.32 -11.27 -7.34
CA VAL A 297 -15.95 -11.55 -7.80
C VAL A 297 -15.78 -13.02 -8.16
N LEU A 298 -16.35 -13.95 -7.36
CA LEU A 298 -16.25 -15.40 -7.58
C LEU A 298 -16.90 -15.90 -8.88
N ARG A 299 -17.68 -15.06 -9.56
CA ARG A 299 -18.16 -15.35 -10.93
C ARG A 299 -17.05 -15.26 -11.97
N HIS A 300 -15.93 -14.61 -11.65
CA HIS A 300 -14.84 -14.30 -12.56
C HIS A 300 -13.49 -14.87 -12.09
N VAL A 301 -13.32 -15.12 -10.78
CA VAL A 301 -12.07 -15.56 -10.15
C VAL A 301 -12.35 -16.77 -9.28
N PRO A 302 -11.67 -17.91 -9.45
CA PRO A 302 -11.80 -19.06 -8.56
C PRO A 302 -11.43 -18.72 -7.10
N MET A 303 -12.13 -19.30 -6.13
CA MET A 303 -11.89 -19.05 -4.69
C MET A 303 -10.42 -19.26 -4.29
N ALA A 304 -9.79 -20.30 -4.82
CA ALA A 304 -8.38 -20.61 -4.57
C ALA A 304 -7.39 -19.53 -5.08
N ARG A 305 -7.83 -18.60 -5.93
CA ARG A 305 -7.03 -17.49 -6.46
C ARG A 305 -7.51 -16.12 -5.99
N LEU A 306 -8.43 -16.08 -5.01
CA LEU A 306 -9.04 -14.86 -4.51
C LEU A 306 -8.65 -14.61 -3.05
N SER A 307 -8.28 -13.37 -2.75
CA SER A 307 -8.15 -12.83 -1.40
C SER A 307 -9.17 -11.71 -1.20
N ALA A 308 -9.75 -11.62 -0.01
CA ALA A 308 -10.60 -10.50 0.38
C ALA A 308 -9.76 -9.37 0.97
N THR A 309 -9.94 -8.15 0.49
CA THR A 309 -9.25 -6.97 1.04
C THR A 309 -10.15 -5.73 1.04
N SER A 310 -9.64 -4.62 1.54
CA SER A 310 -10.27 -3.29 1.40
C SER A 310 -9.81 -2.59 0.12
N ASP A 311 -10.55 -1.56 -0.31
CA ASP A 311 -10.22 -0.79 -1.52
C ASP A 311 -8.85 -0.10 -1.47
N CYS A 312 -8.39 0.22 -0.27
CA CYS A 312 -7.10 0.85 0.02
C CYS A 312 -6.77 0.64 1.49
N GLY A 313 -5.65 1.17 1.97
CA GLY A 313 -5.30 1.13 3.38
C GLY A 313 -6.32 1.86 4.28
N PHE A 314 -6.38 1.47 5.55
CA PHE A 314 -7.31 2.02 6.55
C PHE A 314 -6.84 3.35 7.17
N SER A 315 -5.66 3.85 6.84
CA SER A 315 -5.00 4.97 7.54
C SER A 315 -5.80 6.28 7.57
N ALA A 316 -6.68 6.51 6.57
CA ALA A 316 -7.52 7.71 6.49
C ALA A 316 -8.77 7.65 7.40
N LEU A 317 -9.05 6.51 8.02
CA LEU A 317 -10.21 6.30 8.89
C LEU A 317 -9.87 6.56 10.36
N PRO A 318 -10.85 6.96 11.19
CA PRO A 318 -10.72 6.82 12.63
C PRO A 318 -10.50 5.35 13.01
N ARG A 319 -9.59 5.07 13.96
CA ARG A 319 -9.21 3.70 14.31
C ARG A 319 -10.42 2.82 14.70
N TYR A 320 -11.42 3.36 15.39
CA TYR A 320 -12.60 2.58 15.77
C TYR A 320 -13.42 2.12 14.57
N ILE A 321 -13.47 2.92 13.49
CA ILE A 321 -14.08 2.53 12.21
C ILE A 321 -13.21 1.50 11.50
N ALA A 322 -11.90 1.71 11.45
CA ALA A 322 -10.96 0.78 10.82
C ALA A 322 -11.05 -0.63 11.43
N ARG A 323 -11.09 -0.74 12.77
CA ARG A 323 -11.27 -2.01 13.46
C ARG A 323 -12.57 -2.73 13.08
N GLN A 324 -13.68 -1.99 13.02
CA GLN A 324 -14.98 -2.57 12.66
C GLN A 324 -14.99 -3.03 11.19
N LYS A 325 -14.45 -2.21 10.28
CA LYS A 325 -14.32 -2.60 8.87
C LYS A 325 -13.40 -3.80 8.66
N ALA A 326 -12.29 -3.88 9.39
CA ALA A 326 -11.41 -5.05 9.38
C ALA A 326 -12.13 -6.33 9.85
N SER A 327 -12.87 -6.24 10.97
CA SER A 327 -13.66 -7.37 11.47
C SER A 327 -14.76 -7.79 10.49
N VAL A 328 -15.45 -6.85 9.87
CA VAL A 328 -16.49 -7.12 8.86
C VAL A 328 -15.91 -7.77 7.60
N LEU A 329 -14.73 -7.34 7.15
CA LEU A 329 -14.02 -7.95 6.02
C LEU A 329 -13.77 -9.44 6.28
N VAL A 330 -13.19 -9.75 7.44
CA VAL A 330 -12.90 -11.14 7.85
C VAL A 330 -14.18 -11.94 7.98
N ALA A 331 -15.20 -11.40 8.66
CA ALA A 331 -16.48 -12.10 8.84
C ALA A 331 -17.15 -12.40 7.49
N GLY A 332 -17.11 -11.48 6.53
CA GLY A 332 -17.64 -11.71 5.18
C GLY A 332 -16.90 -12.80 4.40
N ALA A 333 -15.56 -12.85 4.52
CA ALA A 333 -14.77 -13.92 3.91
C ALA A 333 -15.09 -15.29 4.55
N ARG A 334 -15.21 -15.34 5.88
CA ARG A 334 -15.56 -16.56 6.63
C ARG A 334 -16.93 -17.12 6.26
N LEU A 335 -17.93 -16.26 6.04
CA LEU A 335 -19.25 -16.71 5.56
C LEU A 335 -19.16 -17.54 4.27
N LEU A 336 -18.29 -17.16 3.35
CA LEU A 336 -18.09 -17.89 2.10
C LEU A 336 -17.21 -19.14 2.25
N ARG A 337 -16.35 -19.17 3.28
CA ARG A 337 -15.58 -20.38 3.64
C ARG A 337 -16.41 -21.41 4.43
N GLY A 338 -17.63 -21.02 4.88
CA GLY A 338 -18.50 -21.88 5.69
C GLY A 338 -18.07 -21.97 7.17
N GLU A 339 -17.40 -20.93 7.69
CA GLU A 339 -16.91 -20.83 9.08
C GLU A 339 -17.86 -20.00 9.98
#